data_ca94ec344d8fa7c7ef0d9031ac2ecf56
#
_entry.id   ca94ec344d8fa7c7ef0d9031ac2ecf56
#
_cell.length_a   1.000
_cell.length_b   1.000
_cell.length_c   1.000
_cell.angle_alpha   90.00
_cell.angle_beta   90.00
_cell.angle_gamma   90.00
#
_symmetry.space_group_name_H-M   'P 1'
#
loop_
_entity.id
_entity.type
_entity.pdbx_description
1 polymer ?
#
loop_
_entity_poly.entity_id
_entity_poly.type
_entity_poly.pdbx_seq_one_letter_code
_entity_poly.pdbx_strand_id
1 'polypeptide(L)'
;VKYYFNKDFEITNMVESFLTAKDEFDDDIILSYSDILFSQKMLRTMMNSDEDFSVAVDVDWKKYWQMRYGKVDFDTESLKVNDKGYITSLGLENPPVDEIDARYVGLLKFSKKALMDILDIWNADYEEYQDKPWQQSGKTIRKAYMTDLLNALIKKGRYVKAVSFEGG
;
A
#
# COMPACT_ATOMS: atom_id res chain seq x y z
N VAL A 1 11.99 -15.25 15.01
CA VAL A 1 11.59 -14.76 13.67
C VAL A 1 11.11 -15.94 12.85
N LYS A 2 9.93 -15.81 12.23
CA LYS A 2 9.40 -16.78 11.26
C LYS A 2 9.72 -16.27 9.84
N TYR A 3 9.98 -17.19 8.92
CA TYR A 3 10.23 -16.88 7.52
C TYR A 3 9.18 -17.57 6.65
N TYR A 4 8.60 -16.83 5.71
CA TYR A 4 7.62 -17.31 4.75
C TYR A 4 8.19 -17.13 3.35
N PHE A 5 8.40 -18.21 2.64
CA PHE A 5 9.03 -18.20 1.35
C PHE A 5 7.99 -18.20 0.22
N ASN A 6 8.00 -17.15 -0.60
CA ASN A 6 7.24 -17.12 -1.82
C ASN A 6 7.99 -17.91 -2.90
N LYS A 7 7.53 -19.11 -3.23
CA LYS A 7 8.17 -20.00 -4.22
C LYS A 7 8.15 -19.41 -5.62
N ASP A 8 7.17 -18.57 -5.90
CA ASP A 8 6.92 -17.96 -7.21
C ASP A 8 7.40 -16.50 -7.29
N PHE A 9 8.35 -16.10 -6.44
CA PHE A 9 8.78 -14.69 -6.31
C PHE A 9 9.28 -14.07 -7.63
N GLU A 10 9.82 -14.88 -8.56
CA GLU A 10 10.30 -14.41 -9.88
C GLU A 10 9.16 -14.02 -10.83
N ILE A 11 7.96 -14.56 -10.64
CA ILE A 11 6.81 -14.37 -11.53
C ILE A 11 5.61 -13.70 -10.84
N THR A 12 5.72 -13.41 -9.55
CA THR A 12 4.70 -12.74 -8.73
C THR A 12 5.24 -11.44 -8.16
N ASN A 13 4.49 -10.77 -7.28
CA ASN A 13 4.94 -9.53 -6.66
C ASN A 13 4.55 -9.48 -5.17
N MET A 14 4.63 -8.27 -4.57
CA MET A 14 4.58 -8.07 -3.13
C MET A 14 3.28 -8.53 -2.46
N VAL A 15 2.12 -8.47 -3.12
CA VAL A 15 0.86 -8.96 -2.53
C VAL A 15 0.90 -10.48 -2.36
N GLU A 16 1.34 -11.24 -3.36
CA GLU A 16 1.53 -12.69 -3.24
C GLU A 16 2.53 -13.02 -2.11
N SER A 17 3.63 -12.27 -2.03
CA SER A 17 4.63 -12.46 -0.97
C SER A 17 4.05 -12.18 0.42
N PHE A 18 3.24 -11.14 0.58
CA PHE A 18 2.53 -10.84 1.82
C PHE A 18 1.56 -11.97 2.21
N LEU A 19 0.83 -12.51 1.25
CA LEU A 19 -0.15 -13.57 1.49
C LEU A 19 0.47 -14.94 1.79
N THR A 20 1.78 -15.14 1.60
CA THR A 20 2.45 -16.35 2.10
C THR A 20 2.37 -16.51 3.61
N ALA A 21 2.19 -15.40 4.34
CA ALA A 21 2.05 -15.38 5.79
C ALA A 21 0.59 -15.36 6.27
N LYS A 22 -0.39 -15.64 5.41
CA LYS A 22 -1.83 -15.53 5.74
C LYS A 22 -2.27 -16.37 6.94
N ASP A 23 -1.59 -17.47 7.23
CA ASP A 23 -1.90 -18.33 8.39
C ASP A 23 -1.56 -17.66 9.73
N GLU A 24 -0.86 -16.52 9.72
CA GLU A 24 -0.56 -15.68 10.89
C GLU A 24 -1.52 -14.47 11.01
N PHE A 25 -2.60 -14.41 10.22
CA PHE A 25 -3.56 -13.31 10.25
C PHE A 25 -4.58 -13.47 11.38
N ASP A 26 -4.08 -13.61 12.61
CA ASP A 26 -4.88 -13.85 13.83
C ASP A 26 -5.01 -12.60 14.73
N ASP A 27 -4.26 -11.53 14.44
CA ASP A 27 -4.26 -10.25 15.17
C ASP A 27 -4.02 -9.07 14.21
N ASP A 28 -4.04 -7.84 14.72
CA ASP A 28 -3.64 -6.63 13.99
C ASP A 28 -2.16 -6.73 13.61
N ILE A 29 -1.81 -6.29 12.42
CA ILE A 29 -0.43 -6.32 11.93
C ILE A 29 0.08 -4.95 11.48
N ILE A 30 1.40 -4.77 11.58
CA ILE A 30 2.14 -3.75 10.86
C ILE A 30 2.92 -4.44 9.73
N LEU A 31 2.67 -4.00 8.51
CA LEU A 31 3.43 -4.41 7.33
C LEU A 31 4.43 -3.31 7.00
N SER A 32 5.69 -3.69 6.81
CA SER A 32 6.75 -2.78 6.40
C SER A 32 7.51 -3.35 5.22
N TYR A 33 7.83 -2.49 4.25
CA TYR A 33 8.83 -2.83 3.25
C TYR A 33 10.20 -2.95 3.92
N SER A 34 11.08 -3.79 3.37
CA SER A 34 12.39 -4.10 3.95
C SER A 34 13.45 -3.02 3.72
N ASP A 35 13.20 -2.10 2.81
CA ASP A 35 14.13 -1.06 2.33
C ASP A 35 13.76 0.36 2.80
N ILE A 36 12.87 0.47 3.78
CA ILE A 36 12.49 1.75 4.39
C ILE A 36 13.03 1.89 5.82
N LEU A 37 13.30 3.13 6.20
CA LEU A 37 13.60 3.50 7.58
C LEU A 37 12.48 4.40 8.09
N PHE A 38 12.03 4.17 9.31
CA PHE A 38 11.02 4.99 9.95
C PHE A 38 11.33 5.22 11.43
N SER A 39 10.87 6.34 11.95
CA SER A 39 11.08 6.72 13.35
C SER A 39 10.18 5.89 14.29
N GLN A 40 10.59 5.78 15.54
CA GLN A 40 9.75 5.18 16.60
C GLN A 40 8.40 5.92 16.75
N LYS A 41 8.40 7.26 16.54
CA LYS A 41 7.17 8.06 16.55
C LYS A 41 6.22 7.60 15.44
N MET A 42 6.72 7.42 14.21
CA MET A 42 5.94 6.96 13.07
C MET A 42 5.33 5.58 13.34
N LEU A 43 6.13 4.62 13.80
CA LEU A 43 5.64 3.29 14.16
C LEU A 43 4.53 3.35 15.23
N ARG A 44 4.74 4.11 16.31
CA ARG A 44 3.72 4.25 17.37
C ARG A 44 2.44 4.88 16.87
N THR A 45 2.53 5.88 15.99
CA THR A 45 1.35 6.51 15.39
C THR A 45 0.56 5.49 14.56
N MET A 46 1.24 4.67 13.75
CA MET A 46 0.59 3.61 12.98
C MET A 46 -0.06 2.56 13.88
N MET A 47 0.65 2.09 14.92
CA MET A 47 0.12 1.08 15.86
C MET A 47 -1.11 1.57 16.64
N ASN A 48 -1.17 2.87 16.96
CA ASN A 48 -2.28 3.47 17.72
C ASN A 48 -3.45 3.95 16.83
N SER A 49 -3.42 3.66 15.54
CA SER A 49 -4.56 3.97 14.68
C SER A 49 -5.73 3.03 14.96
N ASP A 50 -6.92 3.58 15.18
CA ASP A 50 -8.16 2.82 15.38
C ASP A 50 -8.81 2.37 14.06
N GLU A 51 -8.23 2.75 12.92
CA GLU A 51 -8.75 2.41 11.59
C GLU A 51 -8.40 0.98 11.19
N ASP A 52 -9.30 0.33 10.46
CA ASP A 52 -9.07 -1.02 9.93
C ASP A 52 -7.89 -1.05 8.94
N PHE A 53 -7.77 -0.01 8.10
CA PHE A 53 -6.69 0.15 7.11
C PHE A 53 -6.00 1.49 7.30
N SER A 54 -4.73 1.49 7.64
CA SER A 54 -3.92 2.71 7.76
C SER A 54 -2.66 2.60 6.91
N VAL A 55 -2.34 3.68 6.21
CA VAL A 55 -1.19 3.78 5.30
C VAL A 55 -0.40 5.02 5.64
N ALA A 56 0.88 4.85 5.93
CA ALA A 56 1.79 5.97 6.12
C ALA A 56 2.06 6.66 4.78
N VAL A 57 1.93 7.98 4.77
CA VAL A 57 2.16 8.81 3.59
C VAL A 57 3.04 10.01 3.93
N ASP A 58 3.98 10.36 3.03
CA ASP A 58 4.82 11.55 3.15
C ASP A 58 4.16 12.72 2.42
N VAL A 59 3.80 13.77 3.16
CA VAL A 59 3.23 15.00 2.60
C VAL A 59 4.30 16.00 2.12
N ASP A 60 5.53 15.85 2.58
CA ASP A 60 6.69 16.68 2.17
C ASP A 60 7.52 16.03 1.04
N TRP A 61 7.02 14.97 0.42
CA TRP A 61 7.70 14.14 -0.56
C TRP A 61 8.42 14.92 -1.68
N LYS A 62 7.89 16.08 -2.10
CA LYS A 62 8.50 16.91 -3.16
C LYS A 62 9.91 17.38 -2.78
N LYS A 63 10.13 17.74 -1.50
CA LYS A 63 11.46 18.14 -1.01
C LYS A 63 12.43 16.96 -1.07
N TYR A 64 11.98 15.78 -0.65
CA TYR A 64 12.80 14.57 -0.70
C TYR A 64 13.14 14.16 -2.14
N TRP A 65 12.16 14.21 -3.06
CA TRP A 65 12.36 13.91 -4.49
C TRP A 65 13.33 14.89 -5.14
N GLN A 66 13.17 16.18 -4.86
CA GLN A 66 14.10 17.21 -5.34
C GLN A 66 15.54 16.97 -4.84
N MET A 67 15.70 16.54 -3.59
CA MET A 67 17.01 16.25 -3.01
C MET A 67 17.61 14.96 -3.61
N ARG A 68 16.81 13.92 -3.81
CA ARG A 68 17.25 12.60 -4.29
C ARG A 68 17.54 12.57 -5.79
N TYR A 69 16.66 13.18 -6.59
CA TYR A 69 16.68 13.06 -8.06
C TYR A 69 16.92 14.39 -8.79
N GLY A 70 16.96 15.52 -8.08
CA GLY A 70 17.05 16.85 -8.69
C GLY A 70 15.78 17.31 -9.41
N LYS A 71 14.70 16.52 -9.34
CA LYS A 71 13.39 16.79 -9.94
C LYS A 71 12.28 16.04 -9.22
N VAL A 72 11.03 16.45 -9.39
CA VAL A 72 9.85 15.89 -8.71
C VAL A 72 8.94 15.06 -9.60
N ASP A 73 9.20 15.02 -10.90
CA ASP A 73 8.38 14.34 -11.92
C ASP A 73 8.96 12.99 -12.38
N PHE A 74 9.84 12.40 -11.57
CA PHE A 74 10.49 11.13 -11.85
C PHE A 74 10.07 10.07 -10.86
N ASP A 75 9.79 8.85 -11.34
CA ASP A 75 9.42 7.70 -10.51
C ASP A 75 8.29 8.03 -9.54
N THR A 76 7.21 8.62 -10.07
CA THR A 76 6.05 9.06 -9.30
C THR A 76 4.88 8.11 -9.45
N GLU A 77 4.06 8.06 -8.39
CA GLU A 77 2.84 7.28 -8.33
C GLU A 77 1.72 8.15 -7.75
N SER A 78 0.49 8.02 -8.27
CA SER A 78 -0.64 8.80 -7.78
C SER A 78 -1.01 8.41 -6.35
N LEU A 79 -1.45 9.39 -5.57
CA LEU A 79 -2.16 9.20 -4.31
C LEU A 79 -3.05 10.40 -4.05
N LYS A 80 -4.36 10.17 -3.93
CA LYS A 80 -5.36 11.18 -3.64
C LYS A 80 -6.00 10.94 -2.29
N VAL A 81 -6.17 12.01 -1.53
CA VAL A 81 -6.75 12.00 -0.17
C VAL A 81 -7.93 12.96 -0.12
N ASN A 82 -9.05 12.54 0.45
CA ASN A 82 -10.20 13.41 0.66
C ASN A 82 -10.07 14.26 1.95
N ASP A 83 -11.00 15.20 2.16
CA ASP A 83 -11.01 16.12 3.31
C ASP A 83 -11.09 15.41 4.67
N LYS A 84 -11.51 14.14 4.71
CA LYS A 84 -11.55 13.32 5.93
C LYS A 84 -10.26 12.54 6.17
N GLY A 85 -9.27 12.67 5.27
CA GLY A 85 -8.00 11.99 5.34
C GLY A 85 -8.03 10.52 4.91
N TYR A 86 -9.01 10.12 4.08
CA TYR A 86 -9.03 8.80 3.47
C TYR A 86 -8.51 8.84 2.04
N ILE A 87 -7.72 7.84 1.68
CA ILE A 87 -7.22 7.65 0.32
C ILE A 87 -8.40 7.29 -0.58
N THR A 88 -8.53 7.99 -1.70
CA THR A 88 -9.60 7.77 -2.69
C THR A 88 -9.12 7.04 -3.94
N SER A 89 -7.86 7.19 -4.28
CA SER A 89 -7.18 6.43 -5.33
C SER A 89 -5.67 6.50 -5.17
N LEU A 90 -4.96 5.46 -5.63
CA LEU A 90 -3.50 5.43 -5.67
C LEU A 90 -3.02 4.43 -6.72
N GLY A 91 -1.74 4.49 -7.07
CA GLY A 91 -1.09 3.45 -7.86
C GLY A 91 -1.07 3.69 -9.38
N LEU A 92 -1.45 4.88 -9.87
CA LEU A 92 -1.24 5.25 -11.26
C LEU A 92 0.20 5.72 -11.44
N GLU A 93 0.95 5.08 -12.35
CA GLU A 93 2.34 5.41 -12.63
C GLU A 93 2.44 6.75 -13.40
N ASN A 94 3.39 7.59 -12.98
CA ASN A 94 3.75 8.87 -13.61
C ASN A 94 2.55 9.83 -13.86
N PRO A 95 1.70 10.09 -12.85
CA PRO A 95 0.65 11.09 -12.98
C PRO A 95 1.23 12.51 -13.02
N PRO A 96 0.45 13.53 -13.43
CA PRO A 96 0.82 14.93 -13.23
C PRO A 96 1.16 15.21 -11.74
N VAL A 97 2.27 15.94 -11.50
CA VAL A 97 2.79 16.17 -10.12
C VAL A 97 1.80 16.93 -9.23
N ASP A 98 0.96 17.77 -9.79
CA ASP A 98 -0.11 18.51 -9.10
C ASP A 98 -1.31 17.61 -8.73
N GLU A 99 -1.37 16.41 -9.27
CA GLU A 99 -2.36 15.40 -8.89
C GLU A 99 -1.89 14.43 -7.80
N ILE A 100 -0.70 14.66 -7.20
CA ILE A 100 -0.16 13.83 -6.13
C ILE A 100 -0.26 14.58 -4.80
N ASP A 101 -1.19 14.17 -3.93
CA ASP A 101 -1.40 14.81 -2.61
C ASP A 101 -0.30 14.41 -1.61
N ALA A 102 0.18 13.15 -1.68
CA ALA A 102 1.23 12.61 -0.82
C ALA A 102 1.91 11.39 -1.48
N ARG A 103 3.02 10.91 -0.89
CA ARG A 103 3.70 9.69 -1.35
C ARG A 103 3.44 8.53 -0.39
N TYR A 104 3.13 7.38 -0.96
CA TYR A 104 3.11 6.10 -0.27
C TYR A 104 4.52 5.69 0.16
N VAL A 105 4.70 5.28 1.42
CA VAL A 105 6.05 5.00 1.97
C VAL A 105 6.28 3.53 2.34
N GLY A 106 5.32 2.65 2.12
CA GLY A 106 5.51 1.21 2.37
C GLY A 106 5.40 0.78 3.84
N LEU A 107 4.76 1.59 4.70
CA LEU A 107 4.41 1.22 6.08
C LEU A 107 2.89 1.26 6.23
N LEU A 108 2.30 0.11 6.60
CA LEU A 108 0.86 -0.06 6.69
C LEU A 108 0.47 -0.73 8.02
N LYS A 109 -0.75 -0.43 8.48
CA LYS A 109 -1.40 -1.17 9.58
C LYS A 109 -2.71 -1.75 9.05
N PHE A 110 -2.92 -3.02 9.34
CA PHE A 110 -4.18 -3.71 9.06
C PHE A 110 -4.74 -4.29 10.36
N SER A 111 -6.01 -4.04 10.65
CA SER A 111 -6.69 -4.76 11.74
C SER A 111 -6.92 -6.23 11.33
N LYS A 112 -7.16 -7.10 12.30
CA LYS A 112 -7.56 -8.48 12.03
C LYS A 112 -8.76 -8.55 11.06
N LYS A 113 -9.74 -7.67 11.23
CA LYS A 113 -10.90 -7.59 10.33
C LYS A 113 -10.49 -7.18 8.92
N ALA A 114 -9.57 -6.21 8.79
CA ALA A 114 -9.02 -5.79 7.51
C ALA A 114 -8.33 -6.92 6.77
N LEU A 115 -7.61 -7.79 7.49
CA LEU A 115 -6.94 -8.95 6.91
C LEU A 115 -7.94 -9.96 6.32
N MET A 116 -9.10 -10.15 6.95
CA MET A 116 -10.16 -10.97 6.39
C MET A 116 -10.77 -10.34 5.13
N ASP A 117 -11.02 -9.03 5.15
CA ASP A 117 -11.47 -8.29 3.95
C ASP A 117 -10.47 -8.41 2.78
N ILE A 118 -9.16 -8.38 3.07
CA ILE A 118 -8.09 -8.60 2.07
C ILE A 118 -8.22 -9.99 1.46
N LEU A 119 -8.34 -11.04 2.28
CA LEU A 119 -8.45 -12.41 1.80
C LEU A 119 -9.72 -12.62 0.97
N ASP A 120 -10.85 -12.06 1.40
CA ASP A 120 -12.12 -12.16 0.68
C ASP A 120 -12.03 -11.51 -0.71
N ILE A 121 -11.48 -10.30 -0.80
CA ILE A 121 -11.31 -9.58 -2.07
C ILE A 121 -10.31 -10.30 -2.98
N TRP A 122 -9.18 -10.73 -2.42
CA TRP A 122 -8.18 -11.47 -3.16
C TRP A 122 -8.75 -12.76 -3.76
N ASN A 123 -9.40 -13.57 -2.94
CA ASN A 123 -9.96 -14.85 -3.39
C ASN A 123 -11.09 -14.66 -4.42
N ALA A 124 -11.93 -13.63 -4.25
CA ALA A 124 -13.01 -13.34 -5.18
C ALA A 124 -12.52 -12.92 -6.57
N ASP A 125 -11.43 -12.15 -6.62
CA ASP A 125 -10.92 -11.58 -7.86
C ASP A 125 -9.82 -12.48 -8.51
N TYR A 126 -9.25 -13.45 -7.78
CA TYR A 126 -8.04 -14.18 -8.19
C TYR A 126 -8.17 -14.86 -9.54
N GLU A 127 -9.19 -15.69 -9.74
CA GLU A 127 -9.37 -16.45 -10.99
C GLU A 127 -9.66 -15.54 -12.18
N GLU A 128 -10.40 -14.45 -11.96
CA GLU A 128 -10.81 -13.55 -13.02
C GLU A 128 -9.65 -12.70 -13.58
N TYR A 129 -8.66 -12.36 -12.72
CA TYR A 129 -7.60 -11.39 -13.07
C TYR A 129 -6.20 -12.01 -13.22
N GLN A 130 -6.11 -13.30 -13.45
CA GLN A 130 -4.82 -13.97 -13.70
C GLN A 130 -4.14 -13.52 -14.99
N ASP A 131 -4.92 -13.26 -16.04
CA ASP A 131 -4.42 -12.96 -17.38
C ASP A 131 -4.84 -11.58 -17.91
N LYS A 132 -5.47 -10.76 -17.07
CA LYS A 132 -5.89 -9.40 -17.42
C LYS A 132 -5.55 -8.40 -16.31
N PRO A 133 -5.48 -7.08 -16.64
CA PRO A 133 -5.22 -6.04 -15.65
C PRO A 133 -6.22 -6.08 -14.50
N TRP A 134 -5.70 -6.04 -13.25
CA TRP A 134 -6.54 -6.02 -12.04
C TRP A 134 -6.88 -4.61 -11.58
N GLN A 135 -5.87 -3.73 -11.48
CA GLN A 135 -6.03 -2.37 -10.97
C GLN A 135 -5.29 -1.35 -11.85
N GLN A 136 -4.97 -0.16 -11.28
CA GLN A 136 -4.43 0.99 -12.03
C GLN A 136 -3.01 0.77 -12.58
N SER A 137 -2.22 -0.10 -11.97
CA SER A 137 -0.88 -0.43 -12.49
C SER A 137 -0.92 -1.18 -13.83
N GLY A 138 -2.10 -1.68 -14.22
CA GLY A 138 -2.25 -2.52 -15.42
C GLY A 138 -1.67 -3.92 -15.28
N LYS A 139 -1.22 -4.31 -14.09
CA LYS A 139 -0.67 -5.65 -13.83
C LYS A 139 -1.79 -6.65 -13.52
N THR A 140 -1.51 -7.93 -13.78
CA THR A 140 -2.40 -9.02 -13.37
C THR A 140 -2.37 -9.15 -11.84
N ILE A 141 -3.37 -9.81 -11.25
CA ILE A 141 -3.47 -9.98 -9.81
C ILE A 141 -2.21 -10.62 -9.21
N ARG A 142 -1.64 -11.64 -9.85
CA ARG A 142 -0.39 -12.29 -9.39
C ARG A 142 0.82 -11.34 -9.36
N LYS A 143 0.83 -10.29 -10.18
CA LYS A 143 1.89 -9.29 -10.25
C LYS A 143 1.52 -7.98 -9.56
N ALA A 144 0.45 -7.98 -8.77
CA ALA A 144 -0.08 -6.79 -8.10
C ALA A 144 0.92 -6.19 -7.10
N TYR A 145 1.02 -4.87 -7.13
CA TYR A 145 1.67 -4.08 -6.10
C TYR A 145 0.75 -3.94 -4.88
N MET A 146 1.29 -3.53 -3.74
CA MET A 146 0.47 -3.25 -2.56
C MET A 146 -0.52 -2.11 -2.81
N THR A 147 -0.15 -1.14 -3.63
CA THR A 147 -1.04 -0.04 -4.06
C THR A 147 -2.23 -0.54 -4.90
N ASP A 148 -2.08 -1.62 -5.67
CA ASP A 148 -3.20 -2.27 -6.36
C ASP A 148 -4.17 -2.92 -5.37
N LEU A 149 -3.65 -3.62 -4.35
CA LEU A 149 -4.49 -4.20 -3.30
C LEU A 149 -5.30 -3.13 -2.56
N LEU A 150 -4.64 -2.04 -2.16
CA LEU A 150 -5.31 -0.90 -1.51
C LEU A 150 -6.38 -0.28 -2.41
N ASN A 151 -6.12 -0.16 -3.70
CA ASN A 151 -7.07 0.38 -4.66
C ASN A 151 -8.29 -0.56 -4.87
N ALA A 152 -8.07 -1.87 -4.87
CA ALA A 152 -9.15 -2.86 -4.89
C ALA A 152 -10.05 -2.75 -3.64
N LEU A 153 -9.46 -2.59 -2.45
CA LEU A 153 -10.18 -2.35 -1.20
C LEU A 153 -11.03 -1.08 -1.27
N ILE A 154 -10.46 0.03 -1.76
CA ILE A 154 -11.18 1.30 -1.93
C ILE A 154 -12.37 1.14 -2.88
N LYS A 155 -12.17 0.50 -4.03
CA LYS A 155 -13.24 0.23 -5.01
C LYS A 155 -14.37 -0.65 -4.45
N LYS A 156 -14.05 -1.53 -3.50
CA LYS A 156 -15.03 -2.35 -2.77
C LYS A 156 -15.63 -1.61 -1.56
N GLY A 157 -15.41 -0.29 -1.44
CA GLY A 157 -16.00 0.57 -0.42
C GLY A 157 -15.32 0.52 0.95
N ARG A 158 -14.08 0.03 1.04
CA ARG A 158 -13.30 0.09 2.29
C ARG A 158 -12.65 1.47 2.44
N TYR A 159 -12.60 1.95 3.68
CA TYR A 159 -11.95 3.22 4.03
C TYR A 159 -10.48 2.96 4.36
N VAL A 160 -9.57 3.53 3.58
CA VAL A 160 -8.13 3.44 3.79
C VAL A 160 -7.62 4.78 4.30
N LYS A 161 -7.19 4.85 5.56
CA LYS A 161 -6.73 6.07 6.20
C LYS A 161 -5.32 6.41 5.78
N ALA A 162 -5.12 7.64 5.28
CA ALA A 162 -3.79 8.22 5.14
C ALA A 162 -3.32 8.74 6.50
N VAL A 163 -2.21 8.22 6.99
CA VAL A 163 -1.51 8.72 8.19
C VAL A 163 -0.33 9.54 7.72
N SER A 164 -0.46 10.87 7.82
CA SER A 164 0.50 11.83 7.24
C SER A 164 1.72 12.01 8.11
N PHE A 165 2.88 12.01 7.49
CA PHE A 165 4.17 12.32 8.08
C PHE A 165 4.91 13.34 7.21
N GLU A 166 5.82 14.12 7.83
CA GLU A 166 6.71 15.05 7.16
C GLU A 166 8.13 14.49 7.20
N GLY A 167 8.78 14.40 6.04
CA GLY A 167 10.17 14.00 5.91
C GLY A 167 10.40 12.52 6.23
N GLY A 168 9.81 11.64 5.46
CA GLY A 168 10.04 10.18 5.52
C GLY A 168 11.36 9.75 4.90
#